data_acb9756e636e7b8edf016ebcae100bd6
#
_entry.id   acb9756e636e7b8edf016ebcae100bd6
#
_cell.length_a   1.000
_cell.length_b   1.000
_cell.length_c   1.000
_cell.angle_alpha   90.00
_cell.angle_beta   90.00
_cell.angle_gamma   90.00
#
_symmetry.space_group_name_H-M   'P 1'
#
loop_
_entity.id
_entity.type
_entity.pdbx_description
1 polymer ?
#
loop_
_entity_poly.entity_id
_entity_poly.type
_entity_poly.pdbx_seq_one_letter_code
_entity_poly.pdbx_strand_id
1 'polypeptide(L)'
;MRFVGRRLALAALLALSVVTFGSRQSVVLAQETDDPVKIEIYKRFYDNAKSNPAAAYPAARDYLAKYSKDKDQYVDYIQKWIAVYERDERKRNLPGLINEKKFKEAYDTGAKILADEPNNLRAQIDLGYAGYLAASAKNESFNTIALDYARKAIQAIESGKQPTEWAPFKGKDDTLAYLNYAVGYLVLKTDPDNAINSLLKAAQYDSEIKKTPSTYYFLAAAYESGPYKTLSAAYQKEFADKPETPASKAALEKLNAVMDRIIDAYARAIAAAGTDPKTEQSRKEWTLAMSNYYKFRHEGSDAGMTEFINAALQKPLPPKP
;
A
#
# COMPACT_ATOMS: atom_id res chain seq x y z
N MET A 1 -16.96 47.61 7.35
CA MET A 1 -17.95 46.59 6.95
C MET A 1 -17.50 45.24 7.49
N ARG A 2 -18.27 44.74 8.47
CA ARG A 2 -18.01 43.47 9.17
C ARG A 2 -18.66 42.33 8.37
N PHE A 3 -17.92 41.27 8.00
CA PHE A 3 -18.53 40.01 7.62
C PHE A 3 -18.13 38.92 8.60
N VAL A 4 -19.15 38.40 9.25
CA VAL A 4 -19.12 37.32 10.24
C VAL A 4 -19.11 35.97 9.52
N GLY A 5 -18.09 35.18 9.75
CA GLY A 5 -18.00 33.81 9.25
C GLY A 5 -18.87 32.85 10.05
N ARG A 6 -19.79 32.18 9.39
CA ARG A 6 -20.60 31.09 9.94
C ARG A 6 -19.83 29.77 9.82
N ARG A 7 -19.45 29.22 10.96
CA ARG A 7 -19.02 27.80 11.09
C ARG A 7 -20.27 26.92 11.09
N LEU A 8 -20.44 26.08 10.10
CA LEU A 8 -21.43 25.00 10.09
C LEU A 8 -20.82 23.76 10.71
N ALA A 9 -21.19 23.47 11.95
CA ALA A 9 -20.97 22.17 12.57
C ALA A 9 -22.15 21.28 12.18
N LEU A 10 -21.89 20.21 11.41
CA LEU A 10 -22.88 19.17 11.16
C LEU A 10 -22.90 18.22 12.37
N ALA A 11 -23.83 18.44 13.28
CA ALA A 11 -24.19 17.47 14.31
C ALA A 11 -25.22 16.51 13.72
N ALA A 12 -24.86 15.24 13.55
CA ALA A 12 -25.81 14.19 13.23
C ALA A 12 -26.71 13.91 14.44
N LEU A 13 -27.90 14.48 14.41
CA LEU A 13 -28.98 14.21 15.38
C LEU A 13 -29.61 12.86 15.05
N LEU A 14 -29.33 11.83 15.84
CA LEU A 14 -30.14 10.62 15.93
C LEU A 14 -31.44 11.02 16.68
N ALA A 15 -32.52 11.18 15.93
CA ALA A 15 -33.83 11.40 16.47
C ALA A 15 -34.33 10.15 17.17
N LEU A 16 -34.35 10.16 18.50
CA LEU A 16 -35.13 9.23 19.32
C LEU A 16 -36.60 9.71 19.25
N SER A 17 -37.41 9.03 18.46
CA SER A 17 -38.87 9.19 18.48
C SER A 17 -39.42 8.58 19.76
N VAL A 18 -39.69 9.39 20.74
CA VAL A 18 -40.49 9.04 21.90
C VAL A 18 -41.94 9.02 21.44
N VAL A 19 -42.50 7.84 21.23
CA VAL A 19 -43.94 7.63 21.04
C VAL A 19 -44.61 7.56 22.44
N THR A 20 -45.24 8.67 22.86
CA THR A 20 -46.12 8.67 24.00
C THR A 20 -47.44 8.00 23.59
N PHE A 21 -47.65 6.74 23.95
CA PHE A 21 -48.98 6.15 23.97
C PHE A 21 -49.54 6.13 25.39
N GLY A 22 -50.44 7.07 25.62
CA GLY A 22 -51.36 7.00 26.77
C GLY A 22 -52.47 5.99 26.48
N SER A 23 -52.37 4.82 27.05
CA SER A 23 -53.50 3.96 27.40
C SER A 23 -53.03 2.89 28.38
N ARG A 24 -53.72 2.82 29.51
CA ARG A 24 -53.56 1.77 30.53
C ARG A 24 -53.86 0.41 29.90
N GLN A 25 -52.88 -0.22 29.31
CA GLN A 25 -52.84 -1.65 29.16
C GLN A 25 -51.82 -2.19 30.14
N SER A 26 -52.31 -2.94 31.11
CA SER A 26 -51.48 -3.75 31.99
C SER A 26 -50.68 -4.70 31.07
N VAL A 27 -49.48 -4.31 30.72
CA VAL A 27 -48.52 -5.24 30.15
C VAL A 27 -48.24 -6.23 31.27
N VAL A 28 -48.83 -7.43 31.12
CA VAL A 28 -48.37 -8.61 31.83
C VAL A 28 -46.96 -8.82 31.33
N LEU A 29 -45.97 -8.19 31.98
CA LEU A 29 -44.59 -8.58 31.94
C LEU A 29 -44.58 -10.01 32.43
N ALA A 30 -44.46 -10.98 31.47
CA ALA A 30 -44.07 -12.32 31.86
C ALA A 30 -42.87 -12.13 32.79
N GLN A 31 -43.01 -12.52 34.04
CA GLN A 31 -41.96 -12.67 35.00
C GLN A 31 -41.01 -13.75 34.46
N GLU A 32 -40.12 -13.36 33.50
CA GLU A 32 -38.88 -14.05 33.36
C GLU A 32 -38.13 -13.75 34.65
N THR A 33 -37.91 -14.80 35.43
CA THR A 33 -37.15 -14.79 36.67
C THR A 33 -35.94 -13.92 36.46
N ASP A 34 -35.82 -12.82 37.20
CA ASP A 34 -34.66 -11.92 37.23
C ASP A 34 -33.45 -12.71 37.73
N ASP A 35 -32.77 -13.39 36.80
CA ASP A 35 -31.49 -14.03 37.12
C ASP A 35 -30.48 -12.93 37.49
N PRO A 36 -30.09 -12.81 38.78
CA PRO A 36 -29.19 -11.77 39.24
C PRO A 36 -27.87 -11.77 38.47
N VAL A 37 -27.40 -12.95 38.04
CA VAL A 37 -26.17 -13.12 37.25
C VAL A 37 -26.35 -12.53 35.86
N LYS A 38 -27.50 -12.74 35.24
CA LYS A 38 -27.84 -12.17 33.92
C LYS A 38 -27.82 -10.65 33.96
N ILE A 39 -28.45 -10.07 35.00
CA ILE A 39 -28.51 -8.60 35.21
C ILE A 39 -27.12 -8.04 35.44
N GLU A 40 -26.30 -8.69 36.29
CA GLU A 40 -24.93 -8.24 36.58
C GLU A 40 -24.03 -8.23 35.33
N ILE A 41 -24.07 -9.31 34.54
CA ILE A 41 -23.28 -9.39 33.30
C ILE A 41 -23.73 -8.34 32.30
N TYR A 42 -25.05 -8.16 32.11
CA TYR A 42 -25.60 -7.15 31.21
C TYR A 42 -25.21 -5.73 31.66
N LYS A 43 -25.30 -5.43 32.96
CA LYS A 43 -24.90 -4.14 33.52
C LYS A 43 -23.41 -3.86 33.26
N ARG A 44 -22.54 -4.83 33.53
CA ARG A 44 -21.10 -4.72 33.28
C ARG A 44 -20.79 -4.46 31.80
N PHE A 45 -21.53 -5.09 30.87
CA PHE A 45 -21.47 -4.79 29.46
C PHE A 45 -21.96 -3.37 29.16
N TYR A 46 -23.17 -3.03 29.58
CA TYR A 46 -23.84 -1.78 29.24
C TYR A 46 -23.10 -0.55 29.73
N ASP A 47 -22.61 -0.57 30.96
CA ASP A 47 -21.85 0.53 31.58
C ASP A 47 -20.55 0.84 30.82
N ASN A 48 -19.98 -0.14 30.12
CA ASN A 48 -18.74 -0.02 29.37
C ASN A 48 -18.93 0.07 27.85
N ALA A 49 -20.07 -0.34 27.31
CA ALA A 49 -20.27 -0.50 25.87
C ALA A 49 -19.94 0.75 25.04
N LYS A 50 -20.16 1.93 25.58
CA LYS A 50 -19.91 3.22 24.91
C LYS A 50 -18.56 3.84 25.29
N SER A 51 -18.20 3.79 26.56
CA SER A 51 -17.03 4.50 27.11
C SER A 51 -15.75 3.68 27.08
N ASN A 52 -15.86 2.35 27.21
CA ASN A 52 -14.73 1.42 27.22
C ASN A 52 -15.11 0.10 26.53
N PRO A 53 -15.23 0.10 25.18
CA PRO A 53 -15.65 -1.10 24.41
C PRO A 53 -14.78 -2.33 24.67
N ALA A 54 -13.48 -2.14 24.91
CA ALA A 54 -12.57 -3.25 25.23
C ALA A 54 -12.92 -3.97 26.55
N ALA A 55 -13.39 -3.22 27.55
CA ALA A 55 -13.87 -3.79 28.80
C ALA A 55 -15.29 -4.37 28.67
N ALA A 56 -16.12 -3.83 27.78
CA ALA A 56 -17.46 -4.33 27.51
C ALA A 56 -17.44 -5.68 26.77
N TYR A 57 -16.50 -5.91 25.88
CA TYR A 57 -16.46 -7.07 24.99
C TYR A 57 -16.45 -8.41 25.74
N PRO A 58 -15.61 -8.64 26.77
CA PRO A 58 -15.66 -9.86 27.56
C PRO A 58 -17.02 -10.10 28.22
N ALA A 59 -17.65 -9.05 28.75
CA ALA A 59 -18.97 -9.16 29.37
C ALA A 59 -20.06 -9.48 28.33
N ALA A 60 -19.99 -8.87 27.14
CA ALA A 60 -20.86 -9.19 26.01
C ALA A 60 -20.75 -10.67 25.59
N ARG A 61 -19.54 -11.19 25.48
CA ARG A 61 -19.25 -12.59 25.16
C ARG A 61 -19.74 -13.55 26.26
N ASP A 62 -19.53 -13.20 27.53
CA ASP A 62 -20.00 -13.97 28.68
C ASP A 62 -21.55 -14.04 28.70
N TYR A 63 -22.22 -12.93 28.42
CA TYR A 63 -23.67 -12.89 28.30
C TYR A 63 -24.20 -13.84 27.23
N LEU A 64 -23.65 -13.80 26.01
CA LEU A 64 -24.08 -14.67 24.93
C LEU A 64 -23.73 -16.15 25.18
N ALA A 65 -22.61 -16.43 25.84
CA ALA A 65 -22.24 -17.81 26.19
C ALA A 65 -23.29 -18.48 27.10
N LYS A 66 -23.89 -17.69 28.01
CA LYS A 66 -24.86 -18.20 28.99
C LYS A 66 -26.30 -18.09 28.50
N TYR A 67 -26.65 -17.02 27.82
CA TYR A 67 -28.03 -16.59 27.55
C TYR A 67 -28.38 -16.46 26.06
N SER A 68 -27.55 -16.95 25.14
CA SER A 68 -27.78 -16.82 23.69
C SER A 68 -29.09 -17.51 23.19
N LYS A 69 -29.65 -18.43 23.98
CA LYS A 69 -30.92 -19.09 23.67
C LYS A 69 -32.15 -18.30 24.09
N ASP A 70 -31.97 -17.28 24.90
CA ASP A 70 -33.03 -16.39 25.33
C ASP A 70 -33.47 -15.55 24.15
N LYS A 71 -34.79 -15.54 23.89
CA LYS A 71 -35.38 -14.76 22.78
C LYS A 71 -35.73 -13.35 23.28
N ASP A 72 -34.78 -12.63 23.83
CA ASP A 72 -34.97 -11.29 24.36
C ASP A 72 -34.21 -10.22 23.55
N GLN A 73 -34.60 -8.99 23.74
CA GLN A 73 -34.00 -7.84 23.05
C GLN A 73 -32.53 -7.61 23.40
N TYR A 74 -32.05 -8.11 24.56
CA TYR A 74 -30.68 -7.94 25.01
C TYR A 74 -29.72 -8.85 24.23
N VAL A 75 -30.13 -10.07 23.92
CA VAL A 75 -29.36 -11.00 23.07
C VAL A 75 -29.12 -10.37 21.69
N ASP A 76 -30.19 -9.89 21.04
CA ASP A 76 -30.11 -9.25 19.72
C ASP A 76 -29.22 -8.00 19.73
N TYR A 77 -29.36 -7.18 20.78
CA TYR A 77 -28.56 -5.97 20.95
C TYR A 77 -27.06 -6.31 21.11
N ILE A 78 -26.74 -7.25 21.98
CA ILE A 78 -25.35 -7.65 22.25
C ILE A 78 -24.73 -8.30 21.00
N GLN A 79 -25.46 -9.16 20.28
CA GLN A 79 -24.96 -9.76 19.04
C GLN A 79 -24.59 -8.69 18.00
N LYS A 80 -25.47 -7.71 17.78
CA LYS A 80 -25.22 -6.60 16.87
C LYS A 80 -24.02 -5.76 17.33
N TRP A 81 -23.94 -5.49 18.63
CA TRP A 81 -22.84 -4.73 19.19
C TRP A 81 -21.49 -5.44 19.04
N ILE A 82 -21.43 -6.75 19.32
CA ILE A 82 -20.22 -7.58 19.11
C ILE A 82 -19.80 -7.55 17.65
N ALA A 83 -20.74 -7.73 16.71
CA ALA A 83 -20.43 -7.72 15.28
C ALA A 83 -19.78 -6.41 14.84
N VAL A 84 -20.28 -5.27 15.33
CA VAL A 84 -19.70 -3.95 15.07
C VAL A 84 -18.31 -3.81 15.72
N TYR A 85 -18.20 -4.18 17.00
CA TYR A 85 -16.93 -4.12 17.73
C TYR A 85 -15.84 -4.95 17.05
N GLU A 86 -16.12 -6.22 16.72
CA GLU A 86 -15.15 -7.10 16.08
C GLU A 86 -14.75 -6.62 14.68
N ARG A 87 -15.68 -6.05 13.92
CA ARG A 87 -15.39 -5.43 12.62
C ARG A 87 -14.43 -4.25 12.78
N ASP A 88 -14.69 -3.36 13.73
CA ASP A 88 -13.85 -2.18 13.96
C ASP A 88 -12.50 -2.56 14.58
N GLU A 89 -12.47 -3.61 15.41
CA GLU A 89 -11.23 -4.18 15.96
C GLU A 89 -10.33 -4.76 14.86
N ARG A 90 -10.91 -5.47 13.89
CA ARG A 90 -10.15 -5.94 12.71
C ARG A 90 -9.46 -4.79 11.98
N LYS A 91 -10.15 -3.66 11.77
CA LYS A 91 -9.59 -2.47 11.11
C LYS A 91 -8.44 -1.86 11.92
N ARG A 92 -8.59 -1.78 13.25
CA ARG A 92 -7.54 -1.24 14.15
C ARG A 92 -6.31 -2.15 14.20
N ASN A 93 -6.50 -3.46 14.14
CA ASN A 93 -5.42 -4.44 14.30
C ASN A 93 -4.64 -4.68 13.01
N LEU A 94 -5.23 -4.45 11.82
CA LEU A 94 -4.59 -4.72 10.53
C LEU A 94 -3.21 -4.05 10.39
N PRO A 95 -3.02 -2.75 10.66
CA PRO A 95 -1.70 -2.12 10.59
C PRO A 95 -0.67 -2.74 11.55
N GLY A 96 -1.10 -3.12 12.75
CA GLY A 96 -0.26 -3.80 13.74
C GLY A 96 0.27 -5.13 13.22
N LEU A 97 -0.59 -5.97 12.65
CA LEU A 97 -0.21 -7.25 12.05
C LEU A 97 0.83 -7.08 10.92
N ILE A 98 0.68 -6.05 10.10
CA ILE A 98 1.62 -5.74 9.02
C ILE A 98 2.97 -5.31 9.60
N ASN A 99 2.99 -4.43 10.61
CA ASN A 99 4.21 -3.96 11.26
C ASN A 99 4.97 -5.10 11.97
N GLU A 100 4.24 -6.06 12.55
CA GLU A 100 4.78 -7.26 13.17
C GLU A 100 5.19 -8.33 12.14
N LYS A 101 5.03 -8.07 10.83
CA LYS A 101 5.31 -8.99 9.72
C LYS A 101 4.49 -10.29 9.78
N LYS A 102 3.34 -10.27 10.45
CA LYS A 102 2.36 -11.36 10.48
C LYS A 102 1.49 -11.34 9.23
N PHE A 103 2.13 -11.49 8.06
CA PHE A 103 1.50 -11.25 6.77
C PHE A 103 0.29 -12.15 6.52
N LYS A 104 0.37 -13.44 6.89
CA LYS A 104 -0.78 -14.34 6.72
C LYS A 104 -2.01 -13.84 7.49
N GLU A 105 -1.81 -13.49 8.76
CA GLU A 105 -2.88 -12.98 9.63
C GLU A 105 -3.41 -11.63 9.13
N ALA A 106 -2.52 -10.77 8.61
CA ALA A 106 -2.90 -9.50 8.02
C ALA A 106 -3.80 -9.70 6.78
N TYR A 107 -3.46 -10.61 5.87
CA TYR A 107 -4.28 -10.90 4.70
C TYR A 107 -5.59 -11.60 5.07
N ASP A 108 -5.61 -12.53 6.02
CA ASP A 108 -6.83 -13.16 6.53
C ASP A 108 -7.77 -12.12 7.19
N THR A 109 -7.20 -11.18 7.94
CA THR A 109 -7.95 -10.07 8.57
C THR A 109 -8.46 -9.09 7.53
N GLY A 110 -7.62 -8.69 6.59
CA GLY A 110 -7.98 -7.79 5.50
C GLY A 110 -9.07 -8.36 4.58
N ALA A 111 -9.02 -9.67 4.30
CA ALA A 111 -10.07 -10.34 3.54
C ALA A 111 -11.44 -10.25 4.22
N LYS A 112 -11.49 -10.37 5.55
CA LYS A 112 -12.75 -10.19 6.31
C LYS A 112 -13.23 -8.73 6.27
N ILE A 113 -12.32 -7.75 6.39
CA ILE A 113 -12.67 -6.33 6.26
C ILE A 113 -13.26 -6.06 4.88
N LEU A 114 -12.63 -6.56 3.82
CA LEU A 114 -13.07 -6.34 2.44
C LEU A 114 -14.29 -7.17 2.04
N ALA A 115 -14.60 -8.26 2.75
CA ALA A 115 -15.88 -8.97 2.60
C ALA A 115 -17.04 -8.14 3.16
N ASP A 116 -16.84 -7.48 4.29
CA ASP A 116 -17.85 -6.59 4.90
C ASP A 116 -17.93 -5.25 4.16
N GLU A 117 -16.79 -4.71 3.70
CA GLU A 117 -16.66 -3.40 3.07
C GLU A 117 -15.76 -3.49 1.81
N PRO A 118 -16.29 -3.95 0.66
CA PRO A 118 -15.48 -4.21 -0.55
C PRO A 118 -14.67 -3.00 -1.07
N ASN A 119 -15.15 -1.79 -0.77
CA ASN A 119 -14.51 -0.53 -1.17
C ASN A 119 -13.73 0.14 -0.02
N ASN A 120 -13.35 -0.59 1.02
CA ASN A 120 -12.53 -0.04 2.10
C ASN A 120 -11.12 0.28 1.57
N LEU A 121 -10.96 1.54 1.16
CA LEU A 121 -9.72 2.01 0.53
C LEU A 121 -8.52 1.88 1.46
N ARG A 122 -8.71 2.09 2.78
CA ARG A 122 -7.63 1.95 3.75
C ARG A 122 -7.08 0.51 3.77
N ALA A 123 -7.95 -0.48 3.85
CA ALA A 123 -7.53 -1.88 3.83
C ALA A 123 -6.85 -2.26 2.50
N GLN A 124 -7.33 -1.73 1.35
CA GLN A 124 -6.69 -1.94 0.06
C GLN A 124 -5.27 -1.35 0.02
N ILE A 125 -5.06 -0.14 0.56
CA ILE A 125 -3.74 0.50 0.69
C ILE A 125 -2.81 -0.37 1.54
N ASP A 126 -3.26 -0.72 2.74
CA ASP A 126 -2.46 -1.47 3.71
C ASP A 126 -2.02 -2.84 3.15
N LEU A 127 -2.96 -3.60 2.56
CA LEU A 127 -2.67 -4.91 1.97
C LEU A 127 -1.84 -4.82 0.68
N GLY A 128 -2.07 -3.79 -0.14
CA GLY A 128 -1.26 -3.55 -1.32
C GLY A 128 0.20 -3.31 -0.99
N TYR A 129 0.48 -2.50 0.03
CA TYR A 129 1.84 -2.23 0.49
C TYR A 129 2.45 -3.42 1.28
N ALA A 130 1.63 -4.14 2.07
CA ALA A 130 2.07 -5.32 2.80
C ALA A 130 2.67 -6.40 1.88
N GLY A 131 2.21 -6.50 0.63
CA GLY A 131 2.78 -7.42 -0.35
C GLY A 131 4.23 -7.13 -0.67
N TYR A 132 4.59 -5.85 -0.85
CA TYR A 132 6.00 -5.46 -0.99
C TYR A 132 6.83 -5.85 0.25
N LEU A 133 6.31 -5.58 1.45
CA LEU A 133 7.00 -5.92 2.69
C LEU A 133 7.20 -7.45 2.83
N ALA A 134 6.20 -8.24 2.47
CA ALA A 134 6.28 -9.69 2.48
C ALA A 134 7.30 -10.20 1.45
N ALA A 135 7.23 -9.73 0.20
CA ALA A 135 8.11 -10.15 -0.87
C ALA A 135 9.58 -9.73 -0.60
N SER A 136 9.82 -8.54 -0.03
CA SER A 136 11.14 -8.10 0.41
C SER A 136 11.73 -8.99 1.52
N ALA A 137 10.85 -9.60 2.33
CA ALA A 137 11.20 -10.63 3.32
C ALA A 137 11.24 -12.06 2.73
N LYS A 138 11.29 -12.21 1.39
CA LYS A 138 11.32 -13.46 0.63
C LYS A 138 10.04 -14.31 0.73
N ASN A 139 8.92 -13.70 1.09
CA ASN A 139 7.60 -14.34 1.08
C ASN A 139 6.76 -13.78 -0.08
N GLU A 140 6.82 -14.46 -1.22
CA GLU A 140 6.13 -14.07 -2.45
C GLU A 140 4.68 -14.59 -2.54
N SER A 141 4.19 -15.31 -1.50
CA SER A 141 2.86 -15.96 -1.52
C SER A 141 1.70 -14.99 -1.69
N PHE A 142 1.91 -13.71 -1.38
CA PHE A 142 0.87 -12.68 -1.43
C PHE A 142 0.96 -11.78 -2.66
N ASN A 143 1.96 -11.97 -3.56
CA ASN A 143 2.23 -11.04 -4.65
C ASN A 143 0.99 -10.76 -5.52
N THR A 144 0.26 -11.79 -5.94
CA THR A 144 -0.91 -11.64 -6.83
C THR A 144 -2.02 -10.83 -6.19
N ILE A 145 -2.38 -11.15 -4.94
CA ILE A 145 -3.47 -10.46 -4.24
C ILE A 145 -3.06 -9.05 -3.84
N ALA A 146 -1.80 -8.86 -3.45
CA ALA A 146 -1.24 -7.53 -3.15
C ALA A 146 -1.28 -6.60 -4.35
N LEU A 147 -0.90 -7.10 -5.54
CA LEU A 147 -0.99 -6.35 -6.80
C LEU A 147 -2.41 -5.92 -7.11
N ASP A 148 -3.41 -6.79 -6.91
CA ASP A 148 -4.81 -6.43 -7.11
C ASP A 148 -5.23 -5.30 -6.17
N TYR A 149 -4.93 -5.41 -4.89
CA TYR A 149 -5.26 -4.37 -3.91
C TYR A 149 -4.51 -3.06 -4.16
N ALA A 150 -3.22 -3.12 -4.46
CA ALA A 150 -2.44 -1.92 -4.76
C ALA A 150 -2.99 -1.17 -5.99
N ARG A 151 -3.32 -1.88 -7.07
CA ARG A 151 -3.90 -1.29 -8.29
C ARG A 151 -5.27 -0.68 -8.03
N LYS A 152 -6.15 -1.37 -7.29
CA LYS A 152 -7.47 -0.84 -6.88
C LYS A 152 -7.32 0.42 -6.04
N ALA A 153 -6.39 0.42 -5.09
CA ALA A 153 -6.12 1.59 -4.26
C ALA A 153 -5.59 2.76 -5.08
N ILE A 154 -4.62 2.55 -5.97
CA ILE A 154 -4.10 3.59 -6.87
C ILE A 154 -5.23 4.18 -7.70
N GLN A 155 -6.03 3.34 -8.37
CA GLN A 155 -7.16 3.79 -9.19
C GLN A 155 -8.17 4.59 -8.38
N ALA A 156 -8.50 4.14 -7.16
CA ALA A 156 -9.43 4.84 -6.29
C ALA A 156 -8.89 6.22 -5.88
N ILE A 157 -7.61 6.30 -5.50
CA ILE A 157 -6.98 7.57 -5.10
C ILE A 157 -6.85 8.52 -6.30
N GLU A 158 -6.45 8.04 -7.47
CA GLU A 158 -6.35 8.83 -8.70
C GLU A 158 -7.73 9.35 -9.14
N SER A 159 -8.82 8.60 -8.88
CA SER A 159 -10.21 9.05 -9.12
C SER A 159 -10.76 10.01 -8.06
N GLY A 160 -9.93 10.43 -7.08
CA GLY A 160 -10.29 11.42 -6.07
C GLY A 160 -10.86 10.85 -4.76
N LYS A 161 -10.93 9.52 -4.60
CA LYS A 161 -11.33 8.91 -3.32
C LYS A 161 -10.23 9.09 -2.28
N GLN A 162 -10.65 9.20 -1.02
CA GLN A 162 -9.75 9.33 0.12
C GLN A 162 -10.04 8.22 1.14
N PRO A 163 -9.00 7.64 1.77
CA PRO A 163 -9.19 6.75 2.91
C PRO A 163 -9.65 7.54 4.15
N THR A 164 -10.07 6.84 5.19
CA THR A 164 -10.40 7.46 6.48
C THR A 164 -9.20 8.19 7.11
N GLU A 165 -8.00 7.69 6.85
CA GLU A 165 -6.73 8.29 7.25
C GLU A 165 -5.62 7.86 6.30
N TRP A 166 -4.57 8.66 6.18
CA TRP A 166 -3.42 8.36 5.33
C TRP A 166 -2.29 7.62 6.06
N ALA A 167 -2.25 7.67 7.40
CA ALA A 167 -1.17 7.02 8.15
C ALA A 167 -0.97 5.54 7.76
N PRO A 168 0.26 5.01 7.67
CA PRO A 168 1.52 5.67 8.05
C PRO A 168 2.06 6.64 7.00
N PHE A 169 1.41 6.81 5.86
CA PHE A 169 1.81 7.72 4.80
C PHE A 169 1.47 9.17 5.14
N LYS A 170 2.21 10.12 4.56
CA LYS A 170 2.04 11.56 4.83
C LYS A 170 0.83 12.17 4.11
N GLY A 171 0.20 11.46 3.17
CA GLY A 171 -0.92 11.94 2.39
C GLY A 171 -1.04 11.21 1.04
N LYS A 172 -1.83 11.82 0.14
CA LYS A 172 -2.15 11.24 -1.18
C LYS A 172 -0.92 10.89 -1.98
N ASP A 173 -0.02 11.85 -2.19
CA ASP A 173 1.14 11.68 -3.07
C ASP A 173 2.13 10.67 -2.50
N ASP A 174 2.34 10.72 -1.19
CA ASP A 174 3.19 9.75 -0.50
C ASP A 174 2.62 8.33 -0.62
N THR A 175 1.31 8.15 -0.41
CA THR A 175 0.64 6.86 -0.58
C THR A 175 0.77 6.34 -2.02
N LEU A 176 0.55 7.21 -3.02
CA LEU A 176 0.69 6.83 -4.43
C LEU A 176 2.13 6.45 -4.77
N ALA A 177 3.13 7.15 -4.21
CA ALA A 177 4.54 6.81 -4.37
C ALA A 177 4.84 5.41 -3.84
N TYR A 178 4.45 5.11 -2.60
CA TYR A 178 4.68 3.81 -1.97
C TYR A 178 3.94 2.68 -2.69
N LEU A 179 2.69 2.89 -3.10
CA LEU A 179 1.93 1.87 -3.84
C LEU A 179 2.51 1.61 -5.24
N ASN A 180 2.89 2.66 -5.98
CA ASN A 180 3.55 2.48 -7.29
C ASN A 180 4.92 1.80 -7.14
N TYR A 181 5.69 2.13 -6.10
CA TYR A 181 6.93 1.44 -5.78
C TYR A 181 6.69 -0.05 -5.47
N ALA A 182 5.67 -0.36 -4.66
CA ALA A 182 5.29 -1.73 -4.36
C ALA A 182 4.89 -2.51 -5.64
N VAL A 183 4.05 -1.93 -6.50
CA VAL A 183 3.68 -2.53 -7.79
C VAL A 183 4.93 -2.79 -8.62
N GLY A 184 5.80 -1.79 -8.79
CA GLY A 184 7.03 -1.92 -9.58
C GLY A 184 7.93 -3.05 -9.09
N TYR A 185 8.12 -3.16 -7.77
CA TYR A 185 8.89 -4.26 -7.16
C TYR A 185 8.25 -5.63 -7.41
N LEU A 186 6.93 -5.74 -7.17
CA LEU A 186 6.21 -7.01 -7.24
C LEU A 186 6.15 -7.58 -8.66
N VAL A 187 6.14 -6.73 -9.69
CA VAL A 187 6.11 -7.19 -11.10
C VAL A 187 7.47 -7.21 -11.78
N LEU A 188 8.56 -6.81 -11.10
CA LEU A 188 9.88 -6.64 -11.68
C LEU A 188 10.36 -7.86 -12.49
N LYS A 189 10.11 -9.06 -11.99
CA LYS A 189 10.55 -10.31 -12.62
C LYS A 189 9.61 -10.80 -13.73
N THR A 190 8.33 -10.44 -13.66
CA THR A 190 7.28 -11.01 -14.52
C THR A 190 6.80 -10.06 -15.61
N ASP A 191 6.87 -8.75 -15.36
CA ASP A 191 6.43 -7.68 -16.26
C ASP A 191 7.31 -6.44 -16.09
N PRO A 192 8.57 -6.48 -16.61
CA PRO A 192 9.52 -5.38 -16.45
C PRO A 192 9.01 -4.05 -17.04
N ASP A 193 8.20 -4.07 -18.08
CA ASP A 193 7.64 -2.86 -18.67
C ASP A 193 6.67 -2.15 -17.73
N ASN A 194 5.83 -2.90 -17.04
CA ASN A 194 4.96 -2.36 -16.02
C ASN A 194 5.75 -1.92 -14.77
N ALA A 195 6.83 -2.64 -14.42
CA ALA A 195 7.74 -2.23 -13.37
C ALA A 195 8.36 -0.86 -13.65
N ILE A 196 8.86 -0.63 -14.88
CA ILE A 196 9.39 0.68 -15.33
C ILE A 196 8.33 1.77 -15.14
N ASN A 197 7.12 1.56 -15.68
CA ASN A 197 6.05 2.55 -15.60
C ASN A 197 5.70 2.90 -14.15
N SER A 198 5.60 1.89 -13.29
CA SER A 198 5.25 2.08 -11.87
C SER A 198 6.36 2.76 -11.09
N LEU A 199 7.63 2.37 -11.30
CA LEU A 199 8.78 2.98 -10.62
C LEU A 199 9.02 4.43 -11.07
N LEU A 200 8.84 4.73 -12.36
CA LEU A 200 8.88 6.11 -12.86
C LEU A 200 7.80 6.99 -12.19
N LYS A 201 6.56 6.48 -12.08
CA LYS A 201 5.50 7.18 -11.34
C LYS A 201 5.86 7.37 -9.88
N ALA A 202 6.34 6.32 -9.20
CA ALA A 202 6.74 6.40 -7.80
C ALA A 202 7.79 7.50 -7.54
N ALA A 203 8.77 7.63 -8.42
CA ALA A 203 9.83 8.63 -8.31
C ALA A 203 9.41 10.07 -8.66
N GLN A 204 8.21 10.27 -9.25
CA GLN A 204 7.68 11.61 -9.58
C GLN A 204 6.96 12.28 -8.41
N TYR A 205 6.38 11.49 -7.48
CA TYR A 205 5.66 12.05 -6.34
C TYR A 205 6.60 12.67 -5.32
N ASP A 206 6.10 13.66 -4.57
CA ASP A 206 6.84 14.25 -3.43
C ASP A 206 6.78 13.33 -2.21
N SER A 207 7.71 12.39 -2.16
CA SER A 207 7.79 11.33 -1.17
C SER A 207 9.25 10.94 -0.90
N GLU A 208 9.49 10.23 0.19
CA GLU A 208 10.81 9.63 0.46
C GLU A 208 11.21 8.58 -0.59
N ILE A 209 10.24 8.00 -1.31
CA ILE A 209 10.50 7.02 -2.39
C ILE A 209 11.41 7.59 -3.47
N LYS A 210 11.25 8.88 -3.84
CA LYS A 210 12.13 9.54 -4.82
C LYS A 210 13.58 9.74 -4.34
N LYS A 211 13.84 9.60 -3.03
CA LYS A 211 15.16 9.68 -2.42
C LYS A 211 15.75 8.31 -2.07
N THR A 212 14.95 7.25 -2.25
CA THR A 212 15.32 5.90 -1.88
C THR A 212 16.18 5.26 -2.98
N PRO A 213 17.42 4.83 -2.69
CA PRO A 213 18.33 4.26 -3.69
C PRO A 213 17.75 3.08 -4.46
N SER A 214 17.02 2.20 -3.76
CA SER A 214 16.41 1.01 -4.37
C SER A 214 15.34 1.33 -5.40
N THR A 215 14.72 2.51 -5.36
CA THR A 215 13.77 2.95 -6.40
C THR A 215 14.43 2.97 -7.77
N TYR A 216 15.61 3.56 -7.84
CA TYR A 216 16.36 3.68 -9.07
C TYR A 216 17.11 2.39 -9.43
N TYR A 217 17.59 1.65 -8.43
CA TYR A 217 18.15 0.32 -8.68
C TYR A 217 17.14 -0.62 -9.32
N PHE A 218 15.91 -0.69 -8.80
CA PHE A 218 14.86 -1.51 -9.41
C PHE A 218 14.45 -1.00 -10.80
N LEU A 219 14.52 0.30 -11.02
CA LEU A 219 14.29 0.88 -12.34
C LEU A 219 15.37 0.44 -13.34
N ALA A 220 16.66 0.46 -12.94
CA ALA A 220 17.74 -0.08 -13.76
C ALA A 220 17.54 -1.56 -14.07
N ALA A 221 17.26 -2.38 -13.04
CA ALA A 221 17.02 -3.81 -13.20
C ALA A 221 15.81 -4.12 -14.11
N ALA A 222 14.76 -3.28 -14.07
CA ALA A 222 13.62 -3.40 -14.96
C ALA A 222 13.97 -3.09 -16.41
N TYR A 223 14.77 -2.04 -16.65
CA TYR A 223 15.27 -1.75 -17.99
C TYR A 223 16.17 -2.87 -18.53
N GLU A 224 17.05 -3.42 -17.69
CA GLU A 224 17.95 -4.53 -18.05
C GLU A 224 17.19 -5.80 -18.40
N SER A 225 16.28 -6.23 -17.54
CA SER A 225 15.53 -7.50 -17.69
C SER A 225 14.45 -7.46 -18.76
N GLY A 226 13.95 -6.27 -19.11
CA GLY A 226 12.91 -6.04 -20.09
C GLY A 226 13.45 -5.56 -21.46
N PRO A 227 13.34 -4.25 -21.73
CA PRO A 227 13.61 -3.72 -23.06
C PRO A 227 15.07 -3.94 -23.51
N TYR A 228 16.07 -3.79 -22.62
CA TYR A 228 17.47 -4.03 -23.00
C TYR A 228 17.70 -5.48 -23.46
N LYS A 229 17.27 -6.44 -22.67
CA LYS A 229 17.39 -7.87 -23.00
C LYS A 229 16.74 -8.19 -24.32
N THR A 230 15.55 -7.67 -24.57
CA THR A 230 14.79 -7.92 -25.80
C THR A 230 15.46 -7.29 -27.01
N LEU A 231 15.83 -6.01 -26.92
CA LEU A 231 16.45 -5.29 -28.04
C LEU A 231 17.86 -5.80 -28.35
N SER A 232 18.67 -6.12 -27.34
CA SER A 232 20.02 -6.66 -27.57
C SER A 232 19.98 -8.03 -28.20
N ALA A 233 19.09 -8.91 -27.78
CA ALA A 233 18.91 -10.22 -28.41
C ALA A 233 18.43 -10.10 -29.88
N ALA A 234 17.49 -9.19 -30.15
CA ALA A 234 17.02 -8.92 -31.51
C ALA A 234 18.15 -8.35 -32.39
N TYR A 235 18.91 -7.38 -31.87
CA TYR A 235 20.04 -6.80 -32.58
C TYR A 235 21.11 -7.84 -32.92
N GLN A 236 21.52 -8.68 -31.96
CA GLN A 236 22.49 -9.74 -32.18
C GLN A 236 22.01 -10.75 -33.22
N LYS A 237 20.77 -11.20 -33.14
CA LYS A 237 20.20 -12.17 -34.10
C LYS A 237 20.15 -11.62 -35.54
N GLU A 238 19.81 -10.34 -35.70
CA GLU A 238 19.54 -9.77 -37.00
C GLU A 238 20.78 -9.15 -37.65
N PHE A 239 21.65 -8.51 -36.87
CA PHE A 239 22.72 -7.66 -37.38
C PHE A 239 24.15 -8.06 -36.96
N ALA A 240 24.35 -9.02 -36.02
CA ALA A 240 25.68 -9.41 -35.63
C ALA A 240 26.49 -9.93 -36.86
N ASP A 241 27.74 -9.53 -36.93
CA ASP A 241 28.71 -9.92 -37.99
C ASP A 241 28.26 -9.56 -39.41
N LYS A 242 27.27 -8.67 -39.58
CA LYS A 242 26.83 -8.17 -40.90
C LYS A 242 27.30 -6.74 -41.13
N PRO A 243 27.46 -6.33 -42.41
CA PRO A 243 27.74 -4.94 -42.72
C PRO A 243 26.65 -4.01 -42.16
N GLU A 244 27.11 -2.81 -41.75
CA GLU A 244 26.22 -1.79 -41.27
C GLU A 244 25.20 -1.34 -42.30
N THR A 245 23.95 -1.20 -41.89
CA THR A 245 22.82 -0.76 -42.71
C THR A 245 22.02 0.33 -41.98
N PRO A 246 21.17 1.11 -42.69
CA PRO A 246 20.25 2.04 -42.03
C PRO A 246 19.37 1.35 -40.96
N ALA A 247 18.96 0.10 -41.20
CA ALA A 247 18.15 -0.68 -40.27
C ALA A 247 18.95 -1.05 -39.00
N SER A 248 20.22 -1.50 -39.14
CA SER A 248 21.07 -1.81 -37.99
C SER A 248 21.40 -0.57 -37.16
N LYS A 249 21.62 0.60 -37.81
CA LYS A 249 21.80 1.87 -37.10
C LYS A 249 20.57 2.24 -36.29
N ALA A 250 19.40 2.20 -36.87
CA ALA A 250 18.14 2.52 -36.17
C ALA A 250 17.87 1.55 -35.00
N ALA A 251 18.19 0.25 -35.15
CA ALA A 251 18.08 -0.73 -34.07
C ALA A 251 19.09 -0.44 -32.94
N LEU A 252 20.32 -0.08 -33.28
CA LEU A 252 21.35 0.30 -32.31
C LEU A 252 20.99 1.58 -31.56
N GLU A 253 20.42 2.58 -32.21
CA GLU A 253 19.94 3.80 -31.58
C GLU A 253 18.87 3.53 -30.51
N LYS A 254 17.91 2.64 -30.80
CA LYS A 254 16.90 2.20 -29.80
C LYS A 254 17.55 1.50 -28.60
N LEU A 255 18.50 0.59 -28.86
CA LEU A 255 19.24 -0.09 -27.80
C LEU A 255 20.04 0.89 -26.96
N ASN A 256 20.73 1.83 -27.60
CA ASN A 256 21.49 2.90 -26.95
C ASN A 256 20.58 3.78 -26.06
N ALA A 257 19.38 4.14 -26.52
CA ALA A 257 18.44 4.89 -25.72
C ALA A 257 18.03 4.17 -24.43
N VAL A 258 17.88 2.84 -24.48
CA VAL A 258 17.63 2.04 -23.27
C VAL A 258 18.86 1.97 -22.37
N MET A 259 20.06 1.81 -22.92
CA MET A 259 21.31 1.84 -22.14
C MET A 259 21.48 3.17 -21.42
N ASP A 260 21.15 4.29 -22.06
CA ASP A 260 21.21 5.62 -21.44
C ASP A 260 20.24 5.72 -20.24
N ARG A 261 19.08 5.02 -20.28
CA ARG A 261 18.16 4.94 -19.12
C ARG A 261 18.71 4.06 -17.99
N ILE A 262 19.40 2.97 -18.32
CA ILE A 262 20.08 2.11 -17.33
C ILE A 262 21.17 2.91 -16.64
N ILE A 263 22.00 3.62 -17.39
CA ILE A 263 23.06 4.49 -16.85
C ILE A 263 22.47 5.55 -15.92
N ASP A 264 21.44 6.28 -16.34
CA ASP A 264 20.78 7.30 -15.52
C ASP A 264 20.19 6.70 -14.24
N ALA A 265 19.54 5.54 -14.32
CA ALA A 265 18.95 4.89 -13.18
C ALA A 265 20.00 4.42 -12.16
N TYR A 266 21.09 3.79 -12.59
CA TYR A 266 22.18 3.45 -11.69
C TYR A 266 22.85 4.68 -11.10
N ALA A 267 23.09 5.72 -11.88
CA ALA A 267 23.67 6.98 -11.39
C ALA A 267 22.82 7.59 -10.26
N ARG A 268 21.50 7.60 -10.43
CA ARG A 268 20.56 8.04 -9.38
C ARG A 268 20.58 7.13 -8.15
N ALA A 269 20.65 5.81 -8.33
CA ALA A 269 20.75 4.87 -7.22
C ALA A 269 22.02 5.13 -6.39
N ILE A 270 23.16 5.31 -7.06
CA ILE A 270 24.45 5.59 -6.43
C ILE A 270 24.42 6.95 -5.73
N ALA A 271 23.93 7.99 -6.40
CA ALA A 271 23.82 9.34 -5.83
C ALA A 271 22.87 9.38 -4.62
N ALA A 272 21.72 8.70 -4.68
CA ALA A 272 20.76 8.61 -3.59
C ALA A 272 21.31 7.84 -2.38
N ALA A 273 22.17 6.84 -2.61
CA ALA A 273 22.84 6.09 -1.56
C ALA A 273 23.86 6.92 -0.79
N GLY A 274 24.39 7.99 -1.40
CA GLY A 274 25.34 8.92 -0.76
C GLY A 274 26.56 8.19 -0.20
N THR A 275 26.91 8.51 1.04
CA THR A 275 28.05 7.91 1.75
C THR A 275 27.66 6.98 2.89
N ASP A 276 26.38 6.54 2.97
CA ASP A 276 25.91 5.65 4.02
C ASP A 276 26.70 4.31 3.98
N PRO A 277 27.38 3.92 5.07
CA PRO A 277 28.13 2.66 5.13
C PRO A 277 27.26 1.42 4.85
N LYS A 278 25.97 1.48 5.18
CA LYS A 278 25.04 0.37 4.93
C LYS A 278 24.81 0.09 3.45
N THR A 279 25.07 1.07 2.58
CA THR A 279 24.89 0.96 1.14
C THR A 279 26.22 0.78 0.40
N GLU A 280 27.36 0.73 1.09
CA GLU A 280 28.68 0.69 0.45
C GLU A 280 28.83 -0.46 -0.53
N GLN A 281 28.47 -1.67 -0.14
CA GLN A 281 28.55 -2.84 -1.01
C GLN A 281 27.65 -2.69 -2.25
N SER A 282 26.42 -2.27 -2.04
CA SER A 282 25.48 -2.03 -3.15
C SER A 282 25.98 -0.95 -4.10
N ARG A 283 26.56 0.16 -3.57
CA ARG A 283 27.15 1.21 -4.41
C ARG A 283 28.28 0.68 -5.29
N LYS A 284 29.18 -0.15 -4.73
CA LYS A 284 30.26 -0.78 -5.51
C LYS A 284 29.70 -1.62 -6.66
N GLU A 285 28.69 -2.45 -6.37
CA GLU A 285 28.04 -3.30 -7.38
C GLU A 285 27.34 -2.46 -8.45
N TRP A 286 26.58 -1.45 -8.06
CA TRP A 286 25.89 -0.56 -9.00
C TRP A 286 26.86 0.27 -9.85
N THR A 287 27.96 0.74 -9.25
CA THR A 287 29.01 1.48 -9.98
C THR A 287 29.66 0.58 -11.03
N LEU A 288 29.95 -0.68 -10.69
CA LEU A 288 30.50 -1.64 -11.65
C LEU A 288 29.51 -1.92 -12.79
N ALA A 289 28.26 -2.16 -12.47
CA ALA A 289 27.21 -2.40 -13.49
C ALA A 289 27.06 -1.17 -14.40
N MET A 290 26.94 0.02 -13.83
CA MET A 290 26.86 1.27 -14.58
C MET A 290 28.08 1.48 -15.49
N SER A 291 29.29 1.23 -14.98
CA SER A 291 30.55 1.44 -15.72
C SER A 291 30.57 0.62 -17.00
N ASN A 292 30.04 -0.60 -17.01
CA ASN A 292 30.00 -1.43 -18.21
C ASN A 292 29.17 -0.78 -19.33
N TYR A 293 27.97 -0.26 -19.00
CA TYR A 293 27.13 0.46 -19.95
C TYR A 293 27.73 1.80 -20.34
N TYR A 294 28.28 2.53 -19.39
CA TYR A 294 28.85 3.84 -19.61
C TYR A 294 30.04 3.77 -20.57
N LYS A 295 30.98 2.84 -20.35
CA LYS A 295 32.12 2.63 -21.24
C LYS A 295 31.68 2.24 -22.64
N PHE A 296 30.69 1.38 -22.78
CA PHE A 296 30.15 1.01 -24.09
C PHE A 296 29.63 2.25 -24.86
N ARG A 297 28.97 3.15 -24.16
CA ARG A 297 28.41 4.39 -24.74
C ARG A 297 29.47 5.48 -24.97
N HIS A 298 30.63 5.38 -24.35
CA HIS A 298 31.73 6.37 -24.38
C HIS A 298 33.05 5.79 -24.86
N GLU A 299 33.02 4.93 -25.90
CA GLU A 299 34.22 4.41 -26.59
C GLU A 299 35.24 3.75 -25.66
N GLY A 300 34.81 3.10 -24.60
CA GLY A 300 35.65 2.43 -23.60
C GLY A 300 36.11 3.32 -22.43
N SER A 301 35.76 4.60 -22.44
CA SER A 301 36.18 5.58 -21.41
C SER A 301 35.13 5.64 -20.27
N ASP A 302 35.64 5.85 -19.04
CA ASP A 302 34.81 6.21 -17.87
C ASP A 302 34.97 7.70 -17.49
N ALA A 303 35.62 8.50 -18.30
CA ALA A 303 35.77 9.93 -18.10
C ALA A 303 34.38 10.61 -18.01
N GLY A 304 34.17 11.44 -16.99
CA GLY A 304 32.89 12.12 -16.75
C GLY A 304 31.84 11.30 -16.01
N MET A 305 32.07 10.01 -15.74
CA MET A 305 31.11 9.16 -15.04
C MET A 305 30.82 9.65 -13.61
N THR A 306 31.83 10.12 -12.88
CA THR A 306 31.66 10.66 -11.53
C THR A 306 30.83 11.94 -11.54
N GLU A 307 31.09 12.85 -12.46
CA GLU A 307 30.32 14.08 -12.66
C GLU A 307 28.87 13.76 -13.05
N PHE A 308 28.68 12.76 -13.89
CA PHE A 308 27.35 12.30 -14.28
C PHE A 308 26.56 11.79 -13.06
N ILE A 309 27.16 10.97 -12.19
CA ILE A 309 26.56 10.49 -10.95
C ILE A 309 26.19 11.66 -10.04
N ASN A 310 27.11 12.59 -9.80
CA ASN A 310 26.89 13.72 -8.90
C ASN A 310 25.78 14.66 -9.38
N ALA A 311 25.54 14.75 -10.68
CA ALA A 311 24.50 15.57 -11.26
C ALA A 311 23.16 14.85 -11.42
N ALA A 312 23.10 13.53 -11.25
CA ALA A 312 21.94 12.72 -11.63
C ALA A 312 20.64 13.13 -10.92
N LEU A 313 20.67 13.33 -9.60
CA LEU A 313 19.49 13.71 -8.82
C LEU A 313 19.04 15.17 -9.04
N GLN A 314 19.88 16.01 -9.61
CA GLN A 314 19.56 17.41 -9.91
C GLN A 314 18.84 17.57 -11.25
N LYS A 315 18.90 16.54 -12.10
CA LYS A 315 18.23 16.52 -13.41
C LYS A 315 16.84 15.93 -13.29
N PRO A 316 15.89 16.34 -14.14
CA PRO A 316 14.60 15.68 -14.25
C PRO A 316 14.77 14.18 -14.53
N LEU A 317 13.84 13.37 -13.99
CA LEU A 317 13.81 11.94 -14.30
C LEU A 317 13.45 11.76 -15.79
N PRO A 318 14.31 11.10 -16.59
CA PRO A 318 14.02 10.95 -18.00
C PRO A 318 12.81 10.03 -18.23
N PRO A 319 11.97 10.32 -19.23
CA PRO A 319 10.84 9.47 -19.57
C PRO A 319 11.31 8.10 -20.11
N LYS A 320 10.38 7.15 -20.20
CA LYS A 320 10.63 5.89 -20.93
C LYS A 320 11.05 6.20 -22.38
N PRO A 321 12.06 5.51 -22.92
CA PRO A 321 12.53 5.71 -24.29
C PRO A 321 11.53 5.24 -25.34
#